data_33c3a3068be70c6ab5127b6eefbb7aec
#
_entry.id   33c3a3068be70c6ab5127b6eefbb7aec
#
_cell.length_a   1.000
_cell.length_b   1.000
_cell.length_c   1.000
_cell.angle_alpha   90.00
_cell.angle_beta   90.00
_cell.angle_gamma   90.00
#
_symmetry.space_group_name_H-M   'P 1'
#
loop_
_entity.id
_entity.type
_entity.pdbx_description
1 polymer ?
#
loop_
_entity_poly.entity_id
_entity_poly.type
_entity_poly.pdbx_seq_one_letter_code
_entity_poly.pdbx_strand_id
1 'polypeptide(L)'
;MKKPVLVVMAAGMGSRYGGLKQIDPVDKEGHIIMDFSIYDAVQAGFRKVVFIIKKENEADFRSAIGERLSNQLEVSYVFQDLHNIPEGYEVPEGRVKPWGTGHAVLSCINEIDGPFVVINADDYYGSHAFKMAYDFLTENEDTADTYRYMMVGYKLENTLTENGHVARGVCVTDEEGHLLKINERTHIEKHDGGTAYTEDDGKTWTMLPEGSTVSMNMWGFSASILKELKDRFPKFLDENLKVNPLKCEYFLPFVVDELLGEKRATVKVLKSMDKWYGVTYKEDKPVVVAAIQNLKYGGLYPQRLWEE
;
A
#
# COMPACT_ATOMS: atom_id res chain seq x y z
N MET A 1 -3.56 11.80 -21.94
CA MET A 1 -3.21 10.88 -20.80
C MET A 1 -4.47 10.37 -20.12
N LYS A 2 -4.56 9.09 -19.75
CA LYS A 2 -5.66 8.56 -18.94
C LYS A 2 -5.54 9.08 -17.50
N LYS A 3 -6.68 9.30 -16.82
CA LYS A 3 -6.67 9.74 -15.42
C LYS A 3 -6.16 8.60 -14.53
N PRO A 4 -5.36 8.89 -13.50
CA PRO A 4 -4.91 7.90 -12.54
C PRO A 4 -6.08 7.22 -11.80
N VAL A 5 -5.92 5.91 -11.52
CA VAL A 5 -6.88 5.09 -10.78
C VAL A 5 -6.31 4.83 -9.38
N LEU A 6 -7.17 4.85 -8.36
CA LEU A 6 -6.80 4.39 -7.02
C LEU A 6 -7.03 2.89 -6.91
N VAL A 7 -6.04 2.14 -6.46
CA VAL A 7 -6.11 0.71 -6.17
C VAL A 7 -5.93 0.48 -4.68
N VAL A 8 -6.89 -0.17 -4.05
CA VAL A 8 -6.89 -0.44 -2.60
C VAL A 8 -6.73 -1.94 -2.36
N MET A 9 -5.63 -2.34 -1.75
CA MET A 9 -5.38 -3.73 -1.39
C MET A 9 -6.10 -4.08 -0.09
N ALA A 10 -7.20 -4.80 -0.20
CA ALA A 10 -8.06 -5.20 0.92
C ALA A 10 -8.28 -6.73 1.03
N ALA A 11 -7.54 -7.54 0.26
CA ALA A 11 -7.60 -9.00 0.32
C ALA A 11 -6.82 -9.59 1.50
N GLY A 12 -5.98 -8.79 2.17
CA GLY A 12 -5.20 -9.21 3.33
C GLY A 12 -6.10 -9.60 4.49
N MET A 13 -5.89 -10.80 5.06
CA MET A 13 -6.57 -11.22 6.27
C MET A 13 -5.98 -10.48 7.46
N GLY A 14 -6.77 -9.67 8.14
CA GLY A 14 -6.44 -9.13 9.46
C GLY A 14 -6.40 -10.24 10.51
N SER A 15 -5.53 -11.25 10.30
CA SER A 15 -5.43 -12.47 11.10
C SER A 15 -5.16 -12.22 12.59
N ARG A 16 -4.68 -11.03 12.95
CA ARG A 16 -4.41 -10.61 14.33
C ARG A 16 -5.58 -9.87 14.99
N TYR A 17 -6.61 -9.48 14.22
CA TYR A 17 -7.68 -8.59 14.71
C TYR A 17 -9.01 -9.31 15.01
N GLY A 18 -9.17 -10.56 14.56
CA GLY A 18 -10.38 -11.37 14.83
C GLY A 18 -11.63 -10.96 14.04
N GLY A 19 -11.49 -10.23 12.91
CA GLY A 19 -12.58 -9.78 12.04
C GLY A 19 -12.07 -9.03 10.83
N LEU A 20 -12.99 -8.48 10.01
CA LEU A 20 -12.66 -7.60 8.89
C LEU A 20 -12.21 -6.22 9.42
N LYS A 21 -10.94 -6.12 9.81
CA LYS A 21 -10.30 -4.90 10.33
C LYS A 21 -10.52 -3.68 9.44
N GLN A 22 -10.61 -3.90 8.13
CA GLN A 22 -10.71 -2.86 7.12
C GLN A 22 -12.03 -2.08 7.17
N ILE A 23 -13.07 -2.64 7.77
CA ILE A 23 -14.40 -2.01 7.88
C ILE A 23 -14.77 -1.62 9.33
N ASP A 24 -13.80 -1.63 10.25
CA ASP A 24 -14.00 -1.21 11.65
C ASP A 24 -14.00 0.32 11.75
N PRO A 25 -15.09 0.97 12.22
CA PRO A 25 -15.20 2.42 12.26
C PRO A 25 -14.12 3.09 13.12
N VAL A 26 -13.63 4.25 12.64
CA VAL A 26 -12.62 5.09 13.33
C VAL A 26 -13.19 6.43 13.80
N ASP A 27 -14.47 6.68 13.57
CA ASP A 27 -15.18 7.84 14.11
C ASP A 27 -16.65 7.54 14.46
N LYS A 28 -17.35 8.55 15.01
CA LYS A 28 -18.74 8.43 15.47
C LYS A 28 -19.75 8.40 14.32
N GLU A 29 -19.36 8.88 13.16
CA GLU A 29 -20.16 8.92 11.94
C GLU A 29 -20.11 7.60 11.18
N GLY A 30 -19.29 6.64 11.65
CA GLY A 30 -19.16 5.31 11.08
C GLY A 30 -18.18 5.24 9.91
N HIS A 31 -17.32 6.26 9.71
CA HIS A 31 -16.28 6.18 8.70
C HIS A 31 -15.18 5.21 9.12
N ILE A 32 -14.68 4.46 8.15
CA ILE A 32 -13.53 3.56 8.30
C ILE A 32 -12.25 4.27 7.83
N ILE A 33 -11.09 3.73 8.16
CA ILE A 33 -9.81 4.40 7.88
C ILE A 33 -9.61 4.66 6.37
N MET A 34 -10.02 3.73 5.49
CA MET A 34 -9.91 3.90 4.05
C MET A 34 -10.86 4.96 3.47
N ASP A 35 -11.96 5.32 4.15
CA ASP A 35 -12.84 6.41 3.70
C ASP A 35 -12.07 7.73 3.60
N PHE A 36 -11.13 7.98 4.52
CA PHE A 36 -10.28 9.17 4.51
C PHE A 36 -9.29 9.13 3.35
N SER A 37 -8.66 7.98 3.11
CA SER A 37 -7.77 7.80 1.95
C SER A 37 -8.49 7.99 0.62
N ILE A 38 -9.73 7.49 0.50
CA ILE A 38 -10.54 7.67 -0.70
C ILE A 38 -11.01 9.13 -0.84
N TYR A 39 -11.40 9.77 0.26
CA TYR A 39 -11.75 11.18 0.27
C TYR A 39 -10.59 12.04 -0.25
N ASP A 40 -9.39 11.84 0.30
CA ASP A 40 -8.17 12.55 -0.13
C ASP A 40 -7.86 12.29 -1.61
N ALA A 41 -8.03 11.06 -2.07
CA ALA A 41 -7.85 10.73 -3.47
C ALA A 41 -8.87 11.45 -4.38
N VAL A 42 -10.15 11.52 -3.99
CA VAL A 42 -11.17 12.28 -4.72
C VAL A 42 -10.82 13.77 -4.77
N GLN A 43 -10.37 14.36 -3.66
CA GLN A 43 -9.92 15.76 -3.61
C GLN A 43 -8.67 15.99 -4.48
N ALA A 44 -7.76 15.02 -4.56
CA ALA A 44 -6.58 15.07 -5.43
C ALA A 44 -6.91 14.97 -6.94
N GLY A 45 -8.07 14.43 -7.30
CA GLY A 45 -8.51 14.33 -8.70
C GLY A 45 -8.82 12.92 -9.21
N PHE A 46 -8.60 11.87 -8.40
CA PHE A 46 -8.99 10.51 -8.76
C PHE A 46 -10.50 10.41 -8.96
N ARG A 47 -10.94 9.60 -9.95
CA ARG A 47 -12.35 9.41 -10.29
C ARG A 47 -12.75 7.95 -10.41
N LYS A 48 -11.82 7.03 -10.17
CA LYS A 48 -12.05 5.58 -10.13
C LYS A 48 -11.26 4.97 -8.98
N VAL A 49 -11.89 4.04 -8.26
CA VAL A 49 -11.25 3.16 -7.28
C VAL A 49 -11.48 1.71 -7.65
N VAL A 50 -10.43 0.90 -7.54
CA VAL A 50 -10.49 -0.55 -7.71
C VAL A 50 -10.10 -1.19 -6.36
N PHE A 51 -11.02 -1.94 -5.78
CA PHE A 51 -10.77 -2.72 -4.57
C PHE A 51 -10.31 -4.12 -4.92
N ILE A 52 -9.13 -4.50 -4.44
CA ILE A 52 -8.65 -5.87 -4.49
C ILE A 52 -9.12 -6.57 -3.21
N ILE A 53 -10.06 -7.47 -3.32
CA ILE A 53 -10.69 -8.17 -2.19
C ILE A 53 -10.65 -9.69 -2.42
N LYS A 54 -11.04 -10.45 -1.40
CA LYS A 54 -11.42 -11.84 -1.59
C LYS A 54 -12.90 -11.93 -2.00
N LYS A 55 -13.24 -12.91 -2.84
CA LYS A 55 -14.61 -13.08 -3.34
C LYS A 55 -15.62 -13.26 -2.21
N GLU A 56 -15.25 -13.97 -1.15
CA GLU A 56 -16.08 -14.18 0.03
C GLU A 56 -16.46 -12.89 0.77
N ASN A 57 -15.65 -11.83 0.65
CA ASN A 57 -15.87 -10.54 1.33
C ASN A 57 -16.63 -9.51 0.47
N GLU A 58 -17.03 -9.87 -0.76
CA GLU A 58 -17.64 -8.91 -1.70
C GLU A 58 -18.91 -8.27 -1.15
N ALA A 59 -19.80 -9.07 -0.55
CA ALA A 59 -21.07 -8.57 -0.03
C ALA A 59 -20.85 -7.56 1.11
N ASP A 60 -19.93 -7.86 2.03
CA ASP A 60 -19.61 -7.00 3.16
C ASP A 60 -18.97 -5.68 2.69
N PHE A 61 -18.05 -5.76 1.72
CA PHE A 61 -17.43 -4.56 1.14
C PHE A 61 -18.43 -3.68 0.38
N ARG A 62 -19.31 -4.28 -0.42
CA ARG A 62 -20.35 -3.51 -1.13
C ARG A 62 -21.31 -2.81 -0.17
N SER A 63 -21.71 -3.51 0.90
CA SER A 63 -22.58 -2.94 1.93
C SER A 63 -21.90 -1.82 2.72
N ALA A 64 -20.61 -2.01 3.09
CA ALA A 64 -19.89 -1.05 3.93
C ALA A 64 -19.45 0.21 3.17
N ILE A 65 -19.15 0.10 1.88
CA ILE A 65 -18.46 1.14 1.11
C ILE A 65 -19.21 1.53 -0.16
N GLY A 66 -19.81 0.54 -0.86
CA GLY A 66 -20.25 0.69 -2.24
C GLY A 66 -21.26 1.81 -2.47
N GLU A 67 -22.32 1.88 -1.68
CA GLU A 67 -23.38 2.89 -1.85
C GLU A 67 -22.89 4.30 -1.52
N ARG A 68 -22.02 4.44 -0.51
CA ARG A 68 -21.48 5.75 -0.08
C ARG A 68 -20.55 6.38 -1.12
N LEU A 69 -19.84 5.57 -1.88
CA LEU A 69 -18.83 6.03 -2.83
C LEU A 69 -19.36 6.17 -4.26
N SER A 70 -20.44 5.47 -4.62
CA SER A 70 -20.95 5.41 -6.00
C SER A 70 -21.32 6.77 -6.59
N ASN A 71 -21.66 7.75 -5.75
CA ASN A 71 -21.95 9.13 -6.18
C ASN A 71 -20.70 10.01 -6.34
N GLN A 72 -19.54 9.55 -5.84
CA GLN A 72 -18.28 10.33 -5.82
C GLN A 72 -17.30 9.89 -6.90
N LEU A 73 -17.23 8.60 -7.17
CA LEU A 73 -16.29 8.01 -8.13
C LEU A 73 -16.79 6.65 -8.63
N GLU A 74 -16.23 6.19 -9.75
CA GLU A 74 -16.45 4.85 -10.26
C GLU A 74 -15.81 3.82 -9.32
N VAL A 75 -16.56 2.78 -8.92
CA VAL A 75 -16.13 1.72 -8.01
C VAL A 75 -16.10 0.39 -8.74
N SER A 76 -14.93 -0.26 -8.76
CA SER A 76 -14.76 -1.60 -9.30
C SER A 76 -14.19 -2.54 -8.23
N TYR A 77 -14.44 -3.83 -8.39
CA TYR A 77 -13.93 -4.88 -7.53
C TYR A 77 -13.20 -5.93 -8.35
N VAL A 78 -12.00 -6.28 -7.92
CA VAL A 78 -11.23 -7.41 -8.45
C VAL A 78 -10.94 -8.41 -7.33
N PHE A 79 -10.76 -9.66 -7.70
CA PHE A 79 -10.62 -10.72 -6.70
C PHE A 79 -9.22 -11.33 -6.76
N GLN A 80 -8.53 -11.29 -5.63
CA GLN A 80 -7.31 -12.04 -5.45
C GLN A 80 -7.67 -13.49 -5.10
N ASP A 81 -7.58 -14.39 -6.08
CA ASP A 81 -7.88 -15.81 -5.94
C ASP A 81 -6.59 -16.64 -5.98
N LEU A 82 -6.45 -17.61 -5.08
CA LEU A 82 -5.30 -18.53 -5.06
C LEU A 82 -5.15 -19.32 -6.36
N HIS A 83 -6.25 -19.62 -7.04
CA HIS A 83 -6.28 -20.39 -8.28
C HIS A 83 -6.03 -19.55 -9.54
N ASN A 84 -5.95 -18.22 -9.40
CA ASN A 84 -5.59 -17.33 -10.50
C ASN A 84 -4.06 -17.33 -10.71
N ILE A 85 -3.54 -18.46 -11.15
CA ILE A 85 -2.12 -18.71 -11.42
C ILE A 85 -1.93 -19.12 -12.89
N PRO A 86 -0.72 -18.99 -13.45
CA PRO A 86 -0.47 -19.34 -14.84
C PRO A 86 -0.77 -20.81 -15.15
N GLU A 87 -1.10 -21.11 -16.41
CA GLU A 87 -1.29 -22.47 -16.89
C GLU A 87 -0.05 -23.32 -16.63
N GLY A 88 -0.26 -24.58 -16.22
CA GLY A 88 0.82 -25.53 -15.89
C GLY A 88 1.25 -25.50 -14.42
N TYR A 89 0.70 -24.61 -13.59
CA TYR A 89 0.92 -24.60 -12.14
C TYR A 89 -0.33 -25.05 -11.39
N GLU A 90 -0.10 -25.64 -10.22
CA GLU A 90 -1.16 -26.04 -9.30
C GLU A 90 -0.97 -25.36 -7.94
N VAL A 91 -2.09 -25.04 -7.27
CA VAL A 91 -2.04 -24.53 -5.90
C VAL A 91 -1.62 -25.68 -4.98
N PRO A 92 -0.52 -25.53 -4.21
CA PRO A 92 -0.06 -26.59 -3.31
C PRO A 92 -1.16 -26.99 -2.31
N GLU A 93 -1.27 -28.29 -2.06
CA GLU A 93 -2.19 -28.82 -1.06
C GLU A 93 -1.93 -28.17 0.31
N GLY A 94 -3.00 -27.71 0.97
CA GLY A 94 -2.93 -27.03 2.26
C GLY A 94 -2.51 -25.56 2.21
N ARG A 95 -2.24 -24.96 1.03
CA ARG A 95 -1.98 -23.54 0.93
C ARG A 95 -3.26 -22.73 1.10
N VAL A 96 -3.28 -21.85 2.10
CA VAL A 96 -4.37 -20.87 2.36
C VAL A 96 -3.87 -19.42 2.25
N LYS A 97 -2.54 -19.23 2.23
CA LYS A 97 -1.93 -17.91 2.18
C LYS A 97 -2.01 -17.34 0.77
N PRO A 98 -2.48 -16.09 0.58
CA PRO A 98 -2.43 -15.41 -0.72
C PRO A 98 -1.01 -15.35 -1.29
N TRP A 99 -0.88 -15.17 -2.61
CA TRP A 99 0.39 -15.14 -3.30
C TRP A 99 1.21 -13.85 -3.08
N GLY A 100 0.71 -12.90 -2.30
CA GLY A 100 1.41 -11.65 -1.97
C GLY A 100 0.89 -10.43 -2.74
N THR A 101 1.54 -9.28 -2.49
CA THR A 101 1.08 -7.96 -3.00
C THR A 101 1.27 -7.80 -4.50
N GLY A 102 2.29 -8.41 -5.10
CA GLY A 102 2.47 -8.43 -6.55
C GLY A 102 1.35 -9.17 -7.26
N HIS A 103 0.94 -10.32 -6.73
CA HIS A 103 -0.22 -11.06 -7.28
C HIS A 103 -1.55 -10.32 -7.04
N ALA A 104 -1.69 -9.64 -5.92
CA ALA A 104 -2.85 -8.79 -5.67
C ALA A 104 -3.00 -7.72 -6.77
N VAL A 105 -1.93 -6.97 -7.05
CA VAL A 105 -1.91 -5.95 -8.10
C VAL A 105 -2.09 -6.58 -9.49
N LEU A 106 -1.50 -7.74 -9.75
CA LEU A 106 -1.70 -8.48 -11.01
C LEU A 106 -3.18 -8.82 -11.27
N SER A 107 -3.98 -9.02 -10.22
CA SER A 107 -5.42 -9.26 -10.38
C SER A 107 -6.16 -8.11 -11.08
N CYS A 108 -5.57 -6.92 -11.13
CA CYS A 108 -6.13 -5.75 -11.81
C CYS A 108 -5.84 -5.68 -13.31
N ILE A 109 -5.15 -6.65 -13.90
CA ILE A 109 -4.63 -6.58 -15.29
C ILE A 109 -5.70 -6.34 -16.35
N ASN A 110 -6.93 -6.79 -16.14
CA ASN A 110 -8.04 -6.59 -17.06
C ASN A 110 -8.90 -5.36 -16.71
N GLU A 111 -8.62 -4.69 -15.60
CA GLU A 111 -9.41 -3.57 -15.08
C GLU A 111 -8.69 -2.23 -15.26
N ILE A 112 -7.35 -2.26 -15.33
CA ILE A 112 -6.50 -1.06 -15.37
C ILE A 112 -5.68 -1.05 -16.66
N ASP A 113 -5.80 0.03 -17.40
CA ASP A 113 -5.09 0.25 -18.67
C ASP A 113 -4.39 1.61 -18.74
N GLY A 114 -4.19 2.26 -17.60
CA GLY A 114 -3.54 3.56 -17.43
C GLY A 114 -2.73 3.66 -16.13
N PRO A 115 -2.30 4.87 -15.75
CA PRO A 115 -1.58 5.06 -14.50
C PRO A 115 -2.47 4.79 -13.27
N PHE A 116 -1.87 4.34 -12.17
CA PHE A 116 -2.60 4.05 -10.94
C PHE A 116 -1.72 4.16 -9.70
N VAL A 117 -2.35 4.40 -8.56
CA VAL A 117 -1.73 4.35 -7.23
C VAL A 117 -2.23 3.14 -6.47
N VAL A 118 -1.34 2.44 -5.79
CA VAL A 118 -1.67 1.30 -4.91
C VAL A 118 -1.47 1.71 -3.47
N ILE A 119 -2.45 1.40 -2.61
CA ILE A 119 -2.41 1.60 -1.15
C ILE A 119 -2.93 0.38 -0.39
N ASN A 120 -2.59 0.30 0.89
CA ASN A 120 -3.22 -0.64 1.80
C ASN A 120 -4.58 -0.10 2.29
N ALA A 121 -5.52 -0.98 2.54
CA ALA A 121 -6.88 -0.62 2.99
C ALA A 121 -6.95 -0.20 4.47
N ASP A 122 -5.95 -0.52 5.27
CA ASP A 122 -5.92 -0.33 6.73
C ASP A 122 -4.97 0.79 7.18
N ASP A 123 -4.51 1.61 6.23
CA ASP A 123 -3.57 2.70 6.45
C ASP A 123 -4.20 4.06 6.11
N TYR A 124 -3.87 5.08 6.92
CA TYR A 124 -4.12 6.48 6.63
C TYR A 124 -2.84 7.13 6.11
N TYR A 125 -2.89 7.71 4.94
CA TYR A 125 -1.72 8.23 4.22
C TYR A 125 -1.58 9.76 4.29
N GLY A 126 -2.68 10.49 4.49
CA GLY A 126 -2.73 11.95 4.47
C GLY A 126 -2.98 12.56 3.08
N SER A 127 -3.61 13.72 3.07
CA SER A 127 -4.11 14.36 1.84
C SER A 127 -3.00 14.79 0.88
N HIS A 128 -1.86 15.23 1.40
CA HIS A 128 -0.73 15.70 0.61
C HIS A 128 -0.11 14.54 -0.20
N ALA A 129 -0.07 13.34 0.38
CA ALA A 129 0.43 12.14 -0.31
C ALA A 129 -0.35 11.84 -1.61
N PHE A 130 -1.69 11.91 -1.55
CA PHE A 130 -2.54 11.67 -2.73
C PHE A 130 -2.37 12.75 -3.79
N LYS A 131 -2.25 14.01 -3.38
CA LYS A 131 -2.03 15.11 -4.32
C LYS A 131 -0.71 14.97 -5.06
N MET A 132 0.39 14.70 -4.36
CA MET A 132 1.70 14.48 -4.97
C MET A 132 1.67 13.28 -5.94
N ALA A 133 1.03 12.19 -5.54
CA ALA A 133 0.93 10.99 -6.36
C ALA A 133 0.12 11.25 -7.64
N TYR A 134 -1.02 11.95 -7.53
CA TYR A 134 -1.85 12.31 -8.67
C TYR A 134 -1.10 13.21 -9.66
N ASP A 135 -0.44 14.26 -9.16
CA ASP A 135 0.32 15.20 -9.99
C ASP A 135 1.45 14.47 -10.72
N PHE A 136 2.24 13.66 -10.01
CA PHE A 136 3.32 12.89 -10.64
C PHE A 136 2.80 12.01 -11.78
N LEU A 137 1.73 11.25 -11.56
CA LEU A 137 1.18 10.32 -12.54
C LEU A 137 0.49 11.00 -13.72
N THR A 138 0.08 12.25 -13.57
CA THR A 138 -0.48 13.06 -14.69
C THR A 138 0.57 13.83 -15.45
N GLU A 139 1.75 14.05 -14.90
CA GLU A 139 2.83 14.81 -15.50
C GLU A 139 3.95 13.94 -16.09
N ASN A 140 4.02 12.67 -15.70
CA ASN A 140 5.09 11.76 -16.11
C ASN A 140 4.54 10.53 -16.81
N GLU A 141 5.07 10.28 -18.02
CA GLU A 141 4.81 9.06 -18.79
C GLU A 141 6.08 8.23 -18.92
N ASP A 142 5.90 6.92 -19.14
CA ASP A 142 7.01 6.05 -19.51
C ASP A 142 7.68 6.57 -20.78
N THR A 143 8.98 6.38 -20.89
CA THR A 143 9.72 6.55 -22.14
C THR A 143 9.77 5.24 -22.91
N ALA A 144 10.35 5.27 -24.12
CA ALA A 144 10.54 4.05 -24.91
C ALA A 144 11.40 2.99 -24.17
N ASP A 145 12.33 3.45 -23.33
CA ASP A 145 13.35 2.59 -22.72
C ASP A 145 13.20 2.45 -21.21
N THR A 146 12.35 3.29 -20.55
CA THR A 146 12.32 3.33 -19.09
C THR A 146 10.92 3.61 -18.55
N TYR A 147 10.44 2.79 -17.66
CA TYR A 147 9.22 3.01 -16.89
C TYR A 147 9.47 4.07 -15.82
N ARG A 148 8.49 4.97 -15.63
CA ARG A 148 8.56 6.04 -14.63
C ARG A 148 7.55 5.81 -13.54
N TYR A 149 8.02 5.23 -12.46
CA TYR A 149 7.23 4.93 -11.29
C TYR A 149 7.49 5.93 -10.17
N MET A 150 6.66 5.94 -9.17
CA MET A 150 6.86 6.70 -7.96
C MET A 150 6.51 5.89 -6.70
N MET A 151 7.01 6.34 -5.57
CA MET A 151 6.63 5.89 -4.24
C MET A 151 6.51 7.11 -3.32
N VAL A 152 5.49 7.13 -2.46
CA VAL A 152 5.42 8.13 -1.40
C VAL A 152 6.26 7.66 -0.21
N GLY A 153 7.27 8.45 0.12
CA GLY A 153 8.15 8.22 1.26
C GLY A 153 7.74 9.09 2.45
N TYR A 154 7.76 8.52 3.64
CA TYR A 154 7.44 9.19 4.89
C TYR A 154 8.68 9.33 5.76
N LYS A 155 8.74 10.36 6.60
CA LYS A 155 9.73 10.40 7.67
C LYS A 155 9.46 9.24 8.63
N LEU A 156 10.50 8.50 8.99
CA LEU A 156 10.39 7.34 9.88
C LEU A 156 9.67 7.71 11.18
N GLU A 157 9.99 8.86 11.76
CA GLU A 157 9.41 9.35 13.02
C GLU A 157 7.90 9.55 12.94
N ASN A 158 7.38 9.82 11.73
CA ASN A 158 5.95 9.98 11.46
C ASN A 158 5.21 8.65 11.29
N THR A 159 5.88 7.51 11.43
CA THR A 159 5.34 6.17 11.19
C THR A 159 5.53 5.22 12.37
N LEU A 160 6.07 5.69 13.48
CA LEU A 160 6.28 4.90 14.69
C LEU A 160 5.00 4.80 15.53
N THR A 161 4.91 3.75 16.35
CA THR A 161 3.90 3.58 17.39
C THR A 161 4.55 3.58 18.77
N GLU A 162 3.76 3.92 19.82
CA GLU A 162 4.19 3.78 21.21
C GLU A 162 3.93 2.36 21.76
N ASN A 163 3.25 1.50 20.99
CA ASN A 163 2.75 0.21 21.45
C ASN A 163 3.67 -0.97 21.07
N GLY A 164 4.89 -0.70 20.58
CA GLY A 164 5.85 -1.73 20.22
C GLY A 164 6.73 -1.35 19.04
N HIS A 165 7.37 -2.35 18.46
CA HIS A 165 8.21 -2.19 17.29
C HIS A 165 7.39 -2.18 16.00
N VAL A 166 7.96 -1.59 14.96
CA VAL A 166 7.40 -1.58 13.61
C VAL A 166 8.37 -2.17 12.59
N ALA A 167 7.82 -2.69 11.48
CA ALA A 167 8.60 -3.09 10.31
C ALA A 167 8.46 -2.02 9.23
N ARG A 168 9.58 -1.56 8.63
CA ARG A 168 9.59 -0.53 7.58
C ARG A 168 10.65 -0.79 6.54
N GLY A 169 10.31 -0.51 5.29
CA GLY A 169 11.27 -0.43 4.19
C GLY A 169 12.02 0.90 4.23
N VAL A 170 13.25 0.90 4.76
CA VAL A 170 14.09 2.10 4.79
C VAL A 170 14.68 2.36 3.42
N CYS A 171 14.36 3.52 2.84
CA CYS A 171 14.71 3.90 1.48
C CYS A 171 16.12 4.51 1.40
N VAL A 172 16.86 4.12 0.38
CA VAL A 172 18.10 4.77 -0.06
C VAL A 172 17.80 5.42 -1.41
N THR A 173 18.09 6.71 -1.53
CA THR A 173 17.86 7.49 -2.76
C THR A 173 19.16 8.12 -3.25
N ASP A 174 19.20 8.41 -4.56
CA ASP A 174 20.22 9.28 -5.13
C ASP A 174 19.97 10.76 -4.81
N GLU A 175 20.85 11.64 -5.30
CA GLU A 175 20.77 13.09 -5.11
C GLU A 175 19.53 13.70 -5.77
N GLU A 176 19.01 13.07 -6.82
CA GLU A 176 17.79 13.48 -7.53
C GLU A 176 16.51 12.95 -6.86
N GLY A 177 16.63 12.11 -5.82
CA GLY A 177 15.53 11.50 -5.09
C GLY A 177 14.91 10.29 -5.79
N HIS A 178 15.65 9.62 -6.68
CA HIS A 178 15.24 8.33 -7.21
C HIS A 178 15.66 7.22 -6.24
N LEU A 179 14.78 6.25 -6.11
CA LEU A 179 15.00 5.07 -5.27
C LEU A 179 16.13 4.22 -5.84
N LEU A 180 17.14 3.96 -5.02
CA LEU A 180 18.23 3.02 -5.32
C LEU A 180 18.00 1.65 -4.68
N LYS A 181 17.45 1.65 -3.46
CA LYS A 181 17.21 0.42 -2.69
C LYS A 181 16.22 0.66 -1.56
N ILE A 182 15.50 -0.40 -1.20
CA ILE A 182 14.72 -0.49 0.05
C ILE A 182 15.36 -1.55 0.93
N ASN A 183 15.73 -1.18 2.15
CA ASN A 183 16.20 -2.10 3.17
C ASN A 183 15.05 -2.40 4.13
N GLU A 184 14.48 -3.59 4.04
CA GLU A 184 13.42 -4.00 4.96
C GLU A 184 14.01 -4.21 6.35
N ARG A 185 13.48 -3.48 7.36
CA ARG A 185 13.83 -3.59 8.76
C ARG A 185 12.60 -4.04 9.53
N THR A 186 12.65 -5.25 10.02
CA THR A 186 11.48 -5.91 10.63
C THR A 186 11.24 -5.53 12.09
N HIS A 187 12.24 -4.92 12.74
CA HIS A 187 12.16 -4.50 14.13
C HIS A 187 12.83 -3.12 14.31
N ILE A 188 12.00 -2.09 14.25
CA ILE A 188 12.40 -0.69 14.48
C ILE A 188 11.60 -0.17 15.67
N GLU A 189 12.25 0.51 16.60
CA GLU A 189 11.59 1.18 17.72
C GLU A 189 12.35 2.42 18.18
N LYS A 190 11.73 3.18 19.08
CA LYS A 190 12.41 4.27 19.78
C LYS A 190 13.46 3.70 20.71
N HIS A 191 14.65 4.27 20.66
CA HIS A 191 15.79 3.88 21.46
C HIS A 191 16.46 5.11 22.03
N ASP A 192 17.34 4.96 23.03
CA ASP A 192 18.08 6.08 23.63
C ASP A 192 18.84 6.87 22.57
N GLY A 193 18.48 8.14 22.40
CA GLY A 193 19.09 9.02 21.42
C GLY A 193 18.45 9.05 20.03
N GLY A 194 17.33 8.33 19.79
CA GLY A 194 16.63 8.39 18.49
C GLY A 194 15.83 7.16 18.15
N THR A 195 15.91 6.72 16.90
CA THR A 195 15.26 5.50 16.40
C THR A 195 16.32 4.51 15.96
N ALA A 196 16.17 3.24 16.34
CA ALA A 196 17.11 2.18 16.01
C ALA A 196 16.37 0.91 15.52
N TYR A 197 17.11 0.05 14.85
CA TYR A 197 16.63 -1.29 14.47
C TYR A 197 17.56 -2.37 15.00
N THR A 198 17.01 -3.57 15.16
CA THR A 198 17.76 -4.79 15.45
C THR A 198 17.44 -5.87 14.43
N GLU A 199 18.40 -6.76 14.18
CA GLU A 199 18.28 -7.95 13.32
C GLU A 199 18.54 -9.25 14.09
N ASP A 200 18.77 -9.15 15.42
CA ASP A 200 19.19 -10.25 16.31
C ASP A 200 18.40 -10.27 17.63
N ASP A 201 17.11 -9.95 17.56
CA ASP A 201 16.18 -9.94 18.70
C ASP A 201 16.64 -9.02 19.85
N GLY A 202 17.19 -7.84 19.53
CA GLY A 202 17.53 -6.81 20.49
C GLY A 202 18.91 -6.96 21.15
N LYS A 203 19.77 -7.87 20.66
CA LYS A 203 21.13 -8.03 21.17
C LYS A 203 22.04 -6.90 20.72
N THR A 204 21.87 -6.47 19.46
CA THR A 204 22.57 -5.31 18.90
C THR A 204 21.58 -4.33 18.27
N TRP A 205 21.86 -3.03 18.43
CA TRP A 205 21.04 -1.96 17.90
C TRP A 205 21.85 -1.07 16.97
N THR A 206 21.27 -0.77 15.82
CA THR A 206 21.85 0.16 14.84
C THR A 206 20.95 1.36 14.71
N MET A 207 21.52 2.56 14.98
CA MET A 207 20.78 3.83 14.87
C MET A 207 20.44 4.12 13.41
N LEU A 208 19.22 4.57 13.18
CA LEU A 208 18.80 5.14 11.91
C LEU A 208 18.95 6.65 11.94
N PRO A 209 19.48 7.28 10.88
CA PRO A 209 19.56 8.74 10.81
C PRO A 209 18.21 9.40 11.01
N GLU A 210 18.17 10.52 11.72
CA GLU A 210 16.97 11.34 11.88
C GLU A 210 16.44 11.77 10.50
N GLY A 211 15.13 11.70 10.32
CA GLY A 211 14.48 12.02 9.05
C GLY A 211 14.65 10.95 7.96
N SER A 212 15.12 9.74 8.33
CA SER A 212 15.16 8.60 7.39
C SER A 212 13.84 8.42 6.67
N THR A 213 13.89 8.25 5.36
CA THR A 213 12.69 8.04 4.54
C THR A 213 12.33 6.56 4.52
N VAL A 214 11.04 6.26 4.76
CA VAL A 214 10.52 4.89 4.75
C VAL A 214 9.35 4.74 3.80
N SER A 215 9.20 3.54 3.24
CA SER A 215 8.04 3.12 2.46
C SER A 215 6.91 2.69 3.39
N MET A 216 5.70 3.19 3.10
CA MET A 216 4.46 2.75 3.71
C MET A 216 3.55 2.07 2.66
N ASN A 217 4.17 1.51 1.63
CA ASN A 217 3.50 0.76 0.57
C ASN A 217 2.50 1.57 -0.27
N MET A 218 2.74 2.88 -0.41
CA MET A 218 2.03 3.73 -1.36
C MET A 218 2.87 3.91 -2.62
N TRP A 219 2.47 3.22 -3.69
CA TRP A 219 3.19 3.15 -4.95
C TRP A 219 2.35 3.68 -6.10
N GLY A 220 2.99 4.35 -7.05
CA GLY A 220 2.36 4.76 -8.30
C GLY A 220 3.09 4.19 -9.52
N PHE A 221 2.30 3.70 -10.45
CA PHE A 221 2.76 2.99 -11.63
C PHE A 221 2.03 3.44 -12.88
N SER A 222 2.66 3.28 -14.02
CA SER A 222 1.97 3.12 -15.30
C SER A 222 1.42 1.69 -15.43
N ALA A 223 0.59 1.42 -16.42
CA ALA A 223 0.08 0.06 -16.67
C ALA A 223 1.18 -0.97 -17.01
N SER A 224 2.41 -0.52 -17.34
CA SER A 224 3.54 -1.40 -17.66
C SER A 224 3.88 -2.39 -16.55
N ILE A 225 3.71 -2.00 -15.26
CA ILE A 225 3.97 -2.89 -14.13
C ILE A 225 3.09 -4.16 -14.16
N LEU A 226 1.85 -4.07 -14.65
CA LEU A 226 0.94 -5.23 -14.73
C LEU A 226 1.48 -6.30 -15.68
N LYS A 227 2.09 -5.86 -16.79
CA LYS A 227 2.76 -6.78 -17.72
C LYS A 227 4.00 -7.39 -17.08
N GLU A 228 4.83 -6.61 -16.41
CA GLU A 228 6.02 -7.10 -15.73
C GLU A 228 5.67 -8.11 -14.62
N LEU A 229 4.64 -7.82 -13.84
CA LEU A 229 4.12 -8.75 -12.83
C LEU A 229 3.67 -10.07 -13.46
N LYS A 230 2.94 -10.02 -14.58
CA LYS A 230 2.46 -11.20 -15.29
C LYS A 230 3.61 -12.04 -15.83
N ASP A 231 4.58 -11.40 -16.50
CA ASP A 231 5.67 -12.07 -17.19
C ASP A 231 6.68 -12.70 -16.20
N ARG A 232 6.83 -12.15 -14.98
CA ARG A 232 7.76 -12.63 -13.94
C ARG A 232 7.15 -13.63 -12.96
N PHE A 233 5.84 -13.68 -12.86
CA PHE A 233 5.16 -14.57 -11.90
C PHE A 233 5.47 -16.07 -12.11
N PRO A 234 5.54 -16.61 -13.34
CA PRO A 234 5.95 -18.00 -13.58
C PRO A 234 7.34 -18.31 -13.01
N LYS A 235 8.34 -17.46 -13.24
CA LYS A 235 9.69 -17.62 -12.69
C LYS A 235 9.69 -17.65 -11.15
N PHE A 236 8.93 -16.72 -10.53
CA PHE A 236 8.76 -16.75 -9.08
C PHE A 236 8.20 -18.08 -8.58
N LEU A 237 7.19 -18.63 -9.25
CA LEU A 237 6.60 -19.93 -8.87
C LEU A 237 7.60 -21.07 -9.02
N ASP A 238 8.36 -21.13 -10.12
CA ASP A 238 9.39 -22.16 -10.37
C ASP A 238 10.46 -22.22 -9.26
N GLU A 239 10.87 -21.07 -8.76
CA GLU A 239 11.91 -20.95 -7.74
C GLU A 239 11.36 -21.21 -6.33
N ASN A 240 10.21 -20.65 -6.01
CA ASN A 240 9.74 -20.54 -4.62
C ASN A 240 8.82 -21.69 -4.20
N LEU A 241 8.11 -22.35 -5.13
CA LEU A 241 7.29 -23.53 -4.80
C LEU A 241 8.14 -24.70 -4.31
N LYS A 242 9.39 -24.82 -4.74
CA LYS A 242 10.34 -25.85 -4.28
C LYS A 242 10.85 -25.62 -2.86
N VAL A 243 10.89 -24.36 -2.42
CA VAL A 243 11.48 -23.97 -1.13
C VAL A 243 10.43 -23.78 -0.05
N ASN A 244 9.36 -23.07 -0.36
CA ASN A 244 8.32 -22.72 0.62
C ASN A 244 6.91 -22.68 -0.03
N PRO A 245 6.37 -23.86 -0.45
CA PRO A 245 5.13 -23.92 -1.22
C PRO A 245 3.92 -23.31 -0.51
N LEU A 246 3.86 -23.39 0.81
CA LEU A 246 2.68 -22.94 1.58
C LEU A 246 2.71 -21.46 1.96
N LYS A 247 3.90 -20.81 1.96
CA LYS A 247 4.05 -19.46 2.53
C LYS A 247 4.79 -18.47 1.65
N CYS A 248 5.39 -18.88 0.49
CA CYS A 248 6.06 -17.95 -0.40
C CYS A 248 5.09 -16.85 -0.88
N GLU A 249 5.59 -15.62 -1.01
CA GLU A 249 4.81 -14.46 -1.43
C GLU A 249 5.55 -13.70 -2.54
N TYR A 250 4.81 -13.42 -3.61
CA TYR A 250 5.24 -12.58 -4.72
C TYR A 250 5.02 -11.12 -4.35
N PHE A 251 6.03 -10.47 -3.82
CA PHE A 251 5.93 -9.10 -3.34
C PHE A 251 6.10 -8.09 -4.47
N LEU A 252 5.25 -7.07 -4.48
CA LEU A 252 5.34 -5.95 -5.42
C LEU A 252 6.70 -5.22 -5.37
N PRO A 253 7.26 -4.88 -4.19
CA PRO A 253 8.58 -4.25 -4.12
C PRO A 253 9.72 -5.09 -4.68
N PHE A 254 9.61 -6.41 -4.64
CA PHE A 254 10.60 -7.30 -5.23
C PHE A 254 10.69 -7.13 -6.76
N VAL A 255 9.55 -7.06 -7.44
CA VAL A 255 9.51 -6.82 -8.89
C VAL A 255 10.05 -5.43 -9.25
N VAL A 256 9.74 -4.44 -8.42
CA VAL A 256 10.30 -3.08 -8.59
C VAL A 256 11.83 -3.11 -8.46
N ASP A 257 12.37 -3.82 -7.46
CA ASP A 257 13.82 -3.94 -7.24
C ASP A 257 14.53 -4.64 -8.42
N GLU A 258 13.94 -5.71 -8.98
CA GLU A 258 14.44 -6.33 -10.20
C GLU A 258 14.48 -5.34 -11.37
N LEU A 259 13.40 -4.56 -11.59
CA LEU A 259 13.34 -3.58 -12.68
C LEU A 259 14.34 -2.43 -12.51
N LEU A 260 14.61 -2.00 -11.28
CA LEU A 260 15.67 -1.03 -10.95
C LEU A 260 17.06 -1.61 -11.28
N GLY A 261 17.32 -2.85 -10.87
CA GLY A 261 18.58 -3.56 -11.17
C GLY A 261 18.82 -3.76 -12.66
N GLU A 262 17.76 -4.02 -13.42
CA GLU A 262 17.77 -4.12 -14.89
C GLU A 262 17.84 -2.76 -15.61
N LYS A 263 17.74 -1.65 -14.88
CA LYS A 263 17.67 -0.27 -15.42
C LYS A 263 16.46 -0.04 -16.35
N ARG A 264 15.41 -0.80 -16.17
CA ARG A 264 14.15 -0.69 -16.95
C ARG A 264 13.12 0.22 -16.29
N ALA A 265 13.31 0.56 -15.03
CA ALA A 265 12.47 1.51 -14.31
C ALA A 265 13.29 2.51 -13.51
N THR A 266 12.70 3.69 -13.30
CA THR A 266 13.10 4.61 -12.24
C THR A 266 11.91 4.79 -11.29
N VAL A 267 12.19 4.99 -10.00
CA VAL A 267 11.16 5.26 -8.99
C VAL A 267 11.49 6.56 -8.31
N LYS A 268 10.67 7.59 -8.53
CA LYS A 268 10.78 8.85 -7.80
C LYS A 268 10.23 8.70 -6.39
N VAL A 269 11.00 9.02 -5.37
CA VAL A 269 10.54 9.06 -3.98
C VAL A 269 9.98 10.45 -3.68
N LEU A 270 8.65 10.53 -3.54
CA LEU A 270 7.92 11.75 -3.20
C LEU A 270 7.84 11.84 -1.67
N LYS A 271 8.56 12.79 -1.07
CA LYS A 271 8.67 12.92 0.39
C LYS A 271 7.44 13.62 0.97
N SER A 272 6.58 12.87 1.66
CA SER A 272 5.44 13.42 2.38
C SER A 272 5.83 13.92 3.77
N MET A 273 5.23 15.04 4.16
CA MET A 273 5.29 15.58 5.53
C MET A 273 4.11 15.10 6.38
N ASP A 274 3.16 14.40 5.78
CA ASP A 274 2.00 13.85 6.48
C ASP A 274 2.43 12.89 7.58
N LYS A 275 1.60 12.78 8.60
CA LYS A 275 1.73 11.72 9.58
C LYS A 275 0.92 10.52 9.09
N TRP A 276 1.59 9.38 8.99
CA TRP A 276 0.94 8.12 8.68
C TRP A 276 0.32 7.54 9.96
N TYR A 277 -0.84 6.90 9.83
CA TYR A 277 -1.47 6.12 10.89
C TYR A 277 -1.92 4.78 10.35
N GLY A 278 -1.71 3.73 11.12
CA GLY A 278 -2.21 2.39 10.83
C GLY A 278 -2.58 1.68 12.14
N VAL A 279 -3.48 0.73 12.04
CA VAL A 279 -3.85 -0.10 13.20
C VAL A 279 -3.04 -1.39 13.12
N THR A 280 -1.77 -1.35 13.53
CA THR A 280 -0.91 -2.54 13.59
C THR A 280 -1.31 -3.40 14.78
N TYR A 281 -1.49 -2.78 15.94
CA TYR A 281 -1.96 -3.39 17.17
C TYR A 281 -3.37 -2.89 17.48
N LYS A 282 -4.13 -3.67 18.25
CA LYS A 282 -5.49 -3.28 18.69
C LYS A 282 -5.46 -1.98 19.51
N GLU A 283 -4.37 -1.80 20.25
CA GLU A 283 -4.07 -0.66 21.09
C GLU A 283 -3.81 0.63 20.29
N ASP A 284 -3.49 0.52 19.00
CA ASP A 284 -3.31 1.69 18.11
C ASP A 284 -4.65 2.37 17.76
N LYS A 285 -5.76 1.63 17.79
CA LYS A 285 -7.07 2.16 17.38
C LYS A 285 -7.49 3.44 18.11
N PRO A 286 -7.40 3.55 19.45
CA PRO A 286 -7.73 4.81 20.15
C PRO A 286 -6.87 6.00 19.68
N VAL A 287 -5.60 5.77 19.35
CA VAL A 287 -4.69 6.80 18.83
C VAL A 287 -5.13 7.26 17.45
N VAL A 288 -5.50 6.32 16.57
CA VAL A 288 -6.03 6.62 15.22
C VAL A 288 -7.33 7.40 15.30
N VAL A 289 -8.28 6.97 16.14
CA VAL A 289 -9.56 7.65 16.37
C VAL A 289 -9.35 9.09 16.85
N ALA A 290 -8.46 9.29 17.85
CA ALA A 290 -8.14 10.63 18.34
C ALA A 290 -7.46 11.50 17.26
N ALA A 291 -6.57 10.93 16.47
CA ALA A 291 -5.90 11.64 15.38
C ALA A 291 -6.90 12.11 14.31
N ILE A 292 -7.77 11.21 13.85
CA ILE A 292 -8.83 11.53 12.87
C ILE A 292 -9.75 12.63 13.41
N GLN A 293 -10.16 12.53 14.68
CA GLN A 293 -11.01 13.55 15.30
C GLN A 293 -10.31 14.93 15.36
N ASN A 294 -9.01 14.96 15.65
CA ASN A 294 -8.21 16.19 15.64
C ASN A 294 -8.10 16.79 14.23
N LEU A 295 -7.92 15.95 13.19
CA LEU A 295 -7.90 16.39 11.80
C LEU A 295 -9.25 17.00 11.37
N LYS A 296 -10.38 16.42 11.81
CA LYS A 296 -11.72 17.01 11.62
C LYS A 296 -11.87 18.34 12.35
N TYR A 297 -11.46 18.45 13.62
CA TYR A 297 -11.50 19.70 14.37
C TYR A 297 -10.59 20.77 13.78
N GLY A 298 -9.46 20.38 13.22
CA GLY A 298 -8.55 21.27 12.49
C GLY A 298 -9.07 21.73 11.12
N GLY A 299 -10.22 21.22 10.68
CA GLY A 299 -10.86 21.59 9.41
C GLY A 299 -10.28 20.90 8.18
N LEU A 300 -9.40 19.91 8.35
CA LEU A 300 -8.89 19.12 7.21
C LEU A 300 -9.99 18.26 6.60
N TYR A 301 -10.86 17.70 7.44
CA TYR A 301 -12.02 16.90 7.00
C TYR A 301 -13.32 17.48 7.53
N PRO A 302 -14.43 17.42 6.75
CA PRO A 302 -15.77 17.68 7.25
C PRO A 302 -16.18 16.60 8.28
N GLN A 303 -17.21 16.88 9.10
CA GLN A 303 -17.73 15.89 10.04
C GLN A 303 -18.22 14.63 9.32
N ARG A 304 -18.92 14.81 8.20
CA ARG A 304 -19.31 13.73 7.29
C ARG A 304 -18.58 13.89 5.98
N LEU A 305 -17.79 12.88 5.60
CA LEU A 305 -16.95 12.94 4.39
C LEU A 305 -17.77 13.01 3.10
N TRP A 306 -18.97 12.40 3.10
CA TRP A 306 -19.80 12.20 1.93
C TRP A 306 -21.18 12.86 2.11
N GLU A 307 -21.22 14.08 2.61
CA GLU A 307 -22.47 14.86 2.61
C GLU A 307 -22.86 15.22 1.17
N GLU A 308 -24.16 15.03 0.86
CA GLU A 308 -24.82 15.36 -0.41
C GLU A 308 -24.87 16.87 -0.69
#